data_b646b9337281a73bfe7c910a73e8088e
#
_entry.id   b646b9337281a73bfe7c910a73e8088e
#
_cell.length_a   1.000
_cell.length_b   1.000
_cell.length_c   1.000
_cell.angle_alpha   90.00
_cell.angle_beta   90.00
_cell.angle_gamma   90.00
#
_symmetry.space_group_name_H-M   'P 1'
#
loop_
_entity.id
_entity.type
_entity.pdbx_description
1 polymer ?
#
loop_
_entity_poly.entity_id
_entity_poly.type
_entity_poly.pdbx_seq_one_letter_code
_entity_poly.pdbx_strand_id
1 'polypeptide(L)'
;MKNFILNSSIIFLTLLGCTIQDPPAGDPAPATLVAPINNETCLDGISLNDTQSDVSFQWSAAENAISYEVVVTNLLTQSSQTFLSPENETTIALNKAEPFAWIVRSIGAENTSPAESEQWRFYLAGDATINYAPFPADLIRPTSGATITPNSNNAIVLNWTAVDVDNDLAHFEVYLDQVDATTLYTTLDSQVENNSLE
;
A
#
# COMPACT_ATOMS: atom_id res chain seq x y z
N MET A 1 16.18 -48.72 92.02
CA MET A 1 16.52 -47.83 90.89
C MET A 1 15.43 -48.04 89.90
N LYS A 2 14.52 -47.04 89.73
CA LYS A 2 13.38 -47.08 88.79
C LYS A 2 13.76 -46.26 87.55
N ASN A 3 13.85 -46.94 86.41
CA ASN A 3 14.09 -46.25 85.12
C ASN A 3 12.76 -45.72 84.60
N PHE A 4 12.71 -44.41 84.42
CA PHE A 4 11.60 -43.71 83.77
C PHE A 4 11.91 -43.60 82.30
N ILE A 5 11.14 -44.29 81.43
CA ILE A 5 11.26 -44.15 79.99
C ILE A 5 10.26 -43.10 79.54
N LEU A 6 10.78 -41.95 79.10
CA LEU A 6 10.00 -40.84 78.58
C LEU A 6 9.72 -41.10 77.05
N ASN A 7 8.47 -41.41 76.78
CA ASN A 7 8.02 -41.70 75.41
C ASN A 7 7.67 -40.35 74.72
N SER A 8 8.56 -39.83 73.83
CA SER A 8 8.34 -38.60 73.10
C SER A 8 7.56 -38.90 71.85
N SER A 9 6.27 -38.59 71.85
CA SER A 9 5.38 -38.72 70.71
C SER A 9 5.55 -37.50 69.80
N ILE A 10 6.24 -37.64 68.60
CA ILE A 10 6.38 -36.60 67.57
C ILE A 10 5.08 -36.60 66.79
N ILE A 11 4.25 -35.60 66.95
CA ILE A 11 3.09 -35.32 66.09
C ILE A 11 3.57 -34.69 64.79
N PHE A 12 3.50 -35.47 63.68
CA PHE A 12 3.81 -34.97 62.34
C PHE A 12 2.57 -34.24 61.81
N LEU A 13 2.56 -32.91 61.87
CA LEU A 13 1.49 -32.07 61.31
C LEU A 13 1.69 -31.96 59.82
N THR A 14 0.98 -32.78 59.03
CA THR A 14 0.93 -32.64 57.55
C THR A 14 0.07 -31.42 57.21
N LEU A 15 0.73 -30.33 56.76
CA LEU A 15 0.09 -29.20 56.10
C LEU A 15 -0.39 -29.67 54.72
N LEU A 16 -1.69 -30.00 54.60
CA LEU A 16 -2.33 -30.06 53.27
C LEU A 16 -2.36 -28.65 52.70
N GLY A 17 -1.36 -28.33 51.86
CA GLY A 17 -1.42 -27.14 51.01
C GLY A 17 -2.52 -27.32 49.99
N CYS A 18 -3.62 -26.63 50.15
CA CYS A 18 -4.62 -26.50 49.09
C CYS A 18 -4.01 -25.61 48.01
N THR A 19 -3.54 -26.18 46.92
CA THR A 19 -3.17 -25.40 45.70
C THR A 19 -4.47 -24.88 45.12
N ILE A 20 -4.74 -23.58 45.32
CA ILE A 20 -5.79 -22.91 44.57
C ILE A 20 -5.28 -22.90 43.11
N GLN A 21 -5.84 -23.78 42.31
CA GLN A 21 -5.59 -23.78 40.86
C GLN A 21 -6.46 -22.68 40.29
N ASP A 22 -5.83 -21.64 39.73
CA ASP A 22 -6.57 -20.61 39.02
C ASP A 22 -7.44 -21.26 37.94
N PRO A 23 -8.66 -20.77 37.73
CA PRO A 23 -9.49 -21.27 36.63
C PRO A 23 -8.73 -21.13 35.32
N PRO A 24 -8.91 -22.07 34.37
CA PRO A 24 -8.27 -21.99 33.08
C PRO A 24 -8.61 -20.62 32.42
N ALA A 25 -7.62 -20.00 31.83
CA ALA A 25 -7.83 -18.76 31.07
C ALA A 25 -8.88 -19.00 29.97
N GLY A 26 -9.82 -18.12 29.82
CA GLY A 26 -10.81 -18.18 28.76
C GLY A 26 -10.15 -17.92 27.38
N ASP A 27 -10.80 -18.36 26.30
CA ASP A 27 -10.40 -17.99 24.94
C ASP A 27 -10.42 -16.46 24.76
N PRO A 28 -9.54 -15.87 23.96
CA PRO A 28 -9.57 -14.44 23.69
C PRO A 28 -10.81 -14.06 22.88
N ALA A 29 -11.31 -12.84 23.11
CA ALA A 29 -12.36 -12.27 22.28
C ALA A 29 -11.78 -11.76 20.94
N PRO A 30 -12.60 -11.65 19.87
CA PRO A 30 -12.19 -10.96 18.63
C PRO A 30 -11.85 -9.50 18.91
N ALA A 31 -10.77 -8.99 18.32
CA ALA A 31 -10.44 -7.57 18.35
C ALA A 31 -11.43 -6.76 17.51
N THR A 32 -11.73 -5.53 17.93
CA THR A 32 -12.50 -4.57 17.13
C THR A 32 -11.53 -3.66 16.39
N LEU A 33 -11.58 -3.67 15.06
CA LEU A 33 -10.70 -2.87 14.21
C LEU A 33 -11.02 -1.38 14.33
N VAL A 34 -9.99 -0.53 14.22
CA VAL A 34 -10.11 0.94 14.33
C VAL A 34 -9.56 1.65 13.10
N ALA A 35 -8.32 1.34 12.69
CA ALA A 35 -7.67 1.94 11.53
C ALA A 35 -6.73 0.94 10.84
N PRO A 36 -6.60 0.99 9.50
CA PRO A 36 -7.37 1.78 8.53
C PRO A 36 -8.86 1.42 8.53
N ILE A 37 -9.73 2.41 8.25
CA ILE A 37 -11.19 2.19 8.28
C ILE A 37 -11.66 1.31 7.11
N ASN A 38 -12.75 0.58 7.33
CA ASN A 38 -13.26 -0.33 6.31
C ASN A 38 -13.73 0.43 5.06
N ASN A 39 -13.28 -0.06 3.88
CA ASN A 39 -13.53 0.52 2.56
C ASN A 39 -12.95 1.94 2.36
N GLU A 40 -11.88 2.28 3.06
CA GLU A 40 -11.14 3.52 2.80
C GLU A 40 -10.53 3.47 1.39
N THR A 41 -10.89 4.42 0.54
CA THR A 41 -10.51 4.41 -0.89
C THR A 41 -9.28 5.23 -1.23
N CYS A 42 -8.78 6.03 -0.28
CA CYS A 42 -7.62 6.90 -0.48
C CYS A 42 -6.88 7.08 0.84
N LEU A 43 -6.30 5.99 1.34
CA LEU A 43 -5.46 6.05 2.53
C LEU A 43 -4.09 6.58 2.15
N ASP A 44 -3.71 7.73 2.71
CA ASP A 44 -2.34 8.24 2.64
C ASP A 44 -1.53 7.64 3.79
N GLY A 45 -0.59 6.77 3.49
CA GLY A 45 0.40 6.32 4.46
C GLY A 45 1.53 7.35 4.62
N ILE A 46 2.46 7.11 5.55
CA ILE A 46 3.70 7.87 5.61
C ILE A 46 4.65 7.35 4.53
N SER A 47 4.95 8.17 3.52
CA SER A 47 5.79 7.77 2.39
C SER A 47 7.19 7.38 2.86
N LEU A 48 7.63 6.17 2.54
CA LEU A 48 8.99 5.67 2.78
C LEU A 48 9.90 5.88 1.55
N ASN A 49 9.35 5.65 0.38
CA ASN A 49 10.02 5.78 -0.92
C ASN A 49 8.95 5.87 -2.04
N ASP A 50 9.37 5.87 -3.30
CA ASP A 50 8.48 5.99 -4.46
C ASP A 50 7.44 4.85 -4.57
N THR A 51 7.70 3.70 -3.96
CA THR A 51 6.86 2.50 -4.11
C THR A 51 6.19 2.05 -2.83
N GLN A 52 6.58 2.56 -1.66
CA GLN A 52 6.10 2.08 -0.37
C GLN A 52 5.74 3.22 0.59
N SER A 53 4.74 2.97 1.40
CA SER A 53 4.34 3.80 2.55
C SER A 53 4.14 2.95 3.79
N ASP A 54 4.42 3.55 4.95
CA ASP A 54 4.06 3.00 6.26
C ASP A 54 2.58 3.26 6.54
N VAL A 55 1.88 2.19 6.90
CA VAL A 55 0.47 2.22 7.30
C VAL A 55 0.36 1.83 8.76
N SER A 56 -0.33 2.67 9.54
CA SER A 56 -0.61 2.40 10.96
C SER A 56 -1.90 1.59 11.08
N PHE A 57 -1.80 0.41 11.70
CA PHE A 57 -2.93 -0.46 12.02
C PHE A 57 -3.26 -0.33 13.50
N GLN A 58 -4.54 -0.14 13.82
CA GLN A 58 -5.03 0.02 15.19
C GLN A 58 -6.31 -0.78 15.41
N TRP A 59 -6.44 -1.34 16.61
CA TRP A 59 -7.63 -2.07 17.06
C TRP A 59 -7.83 -1.89 18.56
N SER A 60 -9.01 -2.22 19.07
CA SER A 60 -9.26 -2.22 20.50
C SER A 60 -8.69 -3.47 21.13
N ALA A 61 -8.17 -3.32 22.35
CA ALA A 61 -7.72 -4.47 23.13
C ALA A 61 -8.87 -5.47 23.31
N ALA A 62 -8.59 -6.75 23.08
CA ALA A 62 -9.55 -7.83 23.21
C ALA A 62 -9.44 -8.50 24.58
N GLU A 63 -10.56 -8.89 25.16
CA GLU A 63 -10.59 -9.60 26.43
C GLU A 63 -9.81 -10.93 26.32
N ASN A 64 -9.04 -11.28 27.34
CA ASN A 64 -8.17 -12.46 27.41
C ASN A 64 -7.06 -12.54 26.31
N ALA A 65 -6.87 -11.52 25.49
CA ALA A 65 -5.75 -11.48 24.57
C ALA A 65 -4.45 -11.06 25.28
N ILE A 66 -3.35 -11.72 24.98
CA ILE A 66 -2.00 -11.40 25.46
C ILE A 66 -1.10 -10.87 24.35
N SER A 67 -1.46 -11.09 23.09
CA SER A 67 -0.78 -10.57 21.90
C SER A 67 -1.71 -10.67 20.69
N TYR A 68 -1.26 -10.15 19.56
CA TYR A 68 -2.03 -10.10 18.33
C TYR A 68 -1.19 -10.48 17.11
N GLU A 69 -1.84 -11.06 16.11
CA GLU A 69 -1.31 -11.24 14.78
C GLU A 69 -2.13 -10.39 13.82
N VAL A 70 -1.48 -9.44 13.15
CA VAL A 70 -2.10 -8.67 12.05
C VAL A 70 -1.82 -9.38 10.74
N VAL A 71 -2.85 -9.85 10.07
CA VAL A 71 -2.72 -10.48 8.74
C VAL A 71 -3.16 -9.50 7.69
N VAL A 72 -2.24 -9.10 6.81
CA VAL A 72 -2.50 -8.19 5.69
C VAL A 72 -2.40 -8.96 4.39
N THR A 73 -3.43 -8.89 3.58
CA THR A 73 -3.53 -9.56 2.28
C THR A 73 -3.59 -8.53 1.17
N ASN A 74 -2.65 -8.60 0.24
CA ASN A 74 -2.71 -7.84 -1.00
C ASN A 74 -3.77 -8.44 -1.93
N LEU A 75 -4.77 -7.66 -2.33
CA LEU A 75 -5.91 -8.15 -3.10
C LEU A 75 -5.63 -8.32 -4.59
N LEU A 76 -4.51 -7.76 -5.11
CA LEU A 76 -4.08 -7.99 -6.49
C LEU A 76 -3.34 -9.32 -6.63
N THR A 77 -2.38 -9.56 -5.73
CA THR A 77 -1.50 -10.74 -5.79
C THR A 77 -2.03 -11.92 -4.99
N GLN A 78 -3.03 -11.72 -4.13
CA GLN A 78 -3.57 -12.68 -3.16
C GLN A 78 -2.52 -13.18 -2.15
N SER A 79 -1.42 -12.45 -1.99
CA SER A 79 -0.37 -12.76 -1.02
C SER A 79 -0.73 -12.20 0.35
N SER A 80 -0.52 -13.00 1.41
CA SER A 80 -0.75 -12.57 2.78
C SER A 80 0.56 -12.56 3.56
N GLN A 81 0.69 -11.57 4.44
CA GLN A 81 1.79 -11.44 5.40
C GLN A 81 1.21 -11.33 6.81
N THR A 82 1.93 -11.89 7.79
CA THR A 82 1.50 -11.87 9.20
C THR A 82 2.55 -11.14 10.03
N PHE A 83 2.09 -10.22 10.84
CA PHE A 83 2.90 -9.39 11.74
C PHE A 83 2.45 -9.59 13.18
N LEU A 84 3.40 -9.86 14.08
CA LEU A 84 3.13 -10.01 15.50
C LEU A 84 3.18 -8.66 16.20
N SER A 85 2.24 -8.40 17.10
CA SER A 85 2.26 -7.23 17.98
C SER A 85 1.85 -7.62 19.41
N PRO A 86 2.61 -7.23 20.43
CA PRO A 86 2.19 -7.35 21.82
C PRO A 86 1.20 -6.25 22.22
N GLU A 87 1.15 -5.17 21.44
CA GLU A 87 0.28 -4.01 21.63
C GLU A 87 -0.93 -4.09 20.70
N ASN A 88 -1.89 -3.20 20.88
CA ASN A 88 -3.07 -3.08 20.04
C ASN A 88 -2.90 -2.11 18.85
N GLU A 89 -1.67 -1.95 18.40
CA GLU A 89 -1.28 -1.21 17.21
C GLU A 89 0.00 -1.76 16.58
N THR A 90 0.21 -1.49 15.30
CA THR A 90 1.45 -1.76 14.59
C THR A 90 1.55 -0.91 13.33
N THR A 91 2.77 -0.68 12.84
CA THR A 91 3.02 0.01 11.57
C THR A 91 3.66 -0.96 10.59
N ILE A 92 3.15 -1.02 9.37
CA ILE A 92 3.57 -1.98 8.35
C ILE A 92 3.84 -1.23 7.05
N ALA A 93 5.02 -1.48 6.45
CA ALA A 93 5.37 -0.98 5.13
C ALA A 93 4.63 -1.77 4.05
N LEU A 94 3.84 -1.08 3.22
CA LEU A 94 3.05 -1.67 2.14
C LEU A 94 3.33 -0.94 0.82
N ASN A 95 3.10 -1.63 -0.29
CA ASN A 95 3.23 -1.04 -1.62
C ASN A 95 2.10 -0.04 -1.86
N LYS A 96 2.45 1.12 -2.40
CA LYS A 96 1.51 2.16 -2.83
C LYS A 96 0.67 1.69 -4.04
N ALA A 97 -0.44 2.36 -4.28
CA ALA A 97 -1.36 2.12 -5.40
C ALA A 97 -1.93 0.70 -5.46
N GLU A 98 -2.11 0.05 -4.30
CA GLU A 98 -2.61 -1.32 -4.20
C GLU A 98 -3.76 -1.44 -3.18
N PRO A 99 -4.73 -2.35 -3.43
CA PRO A 99 -5.78 -2.68 -2.47
C PRO A 99 -5.35 -3.77 -1.50
N PHE A 100 -5.71 -3.60 -0.25
CA PHE A 100 -5.42 -4.54 0.83
C PHE A 100 -6.68 -4.93 1.60
N ALA A 101 -6.68 -6.15 2.14
CA ALA A 101 -7.57 -6.59 3.19
C ALA A 101 -6.76 -6.93 4.44
N TRP A 102 -7.34 -6.78 5.62
CA TRP A 102 -6.67 -7.10 6.86
C TRP A 102 -7.62 -7.59 7.93
N ILE A 103 -7.09 -8.44 8.81
CA ILE A 103 -7.72 -8.94 10.03
C ILE A 103 -6.72 -8.90 11.18
N VAL A 104 -7.24 -8.98 12.39
CA VAL A 104 -6.46 -9.20 13.60
C VAL A 104 -6.89 -10.51 14.24
N ARG A 105 -5.92 -11.37 14.57
CA ARG A 105 -6.10 -12.53 15.41
C ARG A 105 -5.66 -12.21 16.82
N SER A 106 -6.58 -12.31 17.77
CA SER A 106 -6.28 -12.21 19.19
C SER A 106 -5.72 -13.53 19.70
N ILE A 107 -4.54 -13.49 20.29
CA ILE A 107 -3.84 -14.66 20.83
C ILE A 107 -3.97 -14.62 22.34
N GLY A 108 -4.54 -15.68 22.93
CA GLY A 108 -4.71 -15.83 24.38
C GLY A 108 -3.58 -16.61 25.05
N ALA A 109 -3.81 -17.04 26.27
CA ALA A 109 -2.89 -17.89 27.02
C ALA A 109 -2.71 -19.26 26.37
N GLU A 110 -1.73 -20.04 26.86
CA GLU A 110 -1.50 -21.41 26.41
C GLU A 110 -2.77 -22.27 26.52
N ASN A 111 -3.01 -23.08 25.52
CA ASN A 111 -4.20 -23.95 25.37
C ASN A 111 -5.54 -23.20 25.11
N THR A 112 -5.53 -21.94 24.70
CA THR A 112 -6.69 -21.22 24.18
C THR A 112 -6.70 -21.21 22.65
N SER A 113 -7.88 -21.00 22.05
CA SER A 113 -8.03 -20.88 20.61
C SER A 113 -7.97 -19.39 20.20
N PRO A 114 -7.17 -18.99 19.20
CA PRO A 114 -7.17 -17.63 18.69
C PRO A 114 -8.55 -17.19 18.18
N ALA A 115 -8.89 -15.91 18.34
CA ALA A 115 -10.11 -15.33 17.81
C ALA A 115 -9.79 -14.32 16.71
N GLU A 116 -10.53 -14.39 15.59
CA GLU A 116 -10.36 -13.48 14.45
C GLU A 116 -11.36 -12.33 14.49
N SER A 117 -10.90 -11.12 14.15
CA SER A 117 -11.74 -9.96 13.91
C SER A 117 -12.58 -10.09 12.64
N GLU A 118 -13.46 -9.12 12.39
CA GLU A 118 -13.98 -8.89 11.05
C GLU A 118 -12.84 -8.60 10.07
N GLN A 119 -13.06 -8.83 8.77
CA GLN A 119 -12.12 -8.45 7.73
C GLN A 119 -12.48 -7.07 7.18
N TRP A 120 -11.53 -6.13 7.26
CA TRP A 120 -11.62 -4.81 6.66
C TRP A 120 -10.72 -4.70 5.44
N ARG A 121 -10.98 -3.72 4.60
CA ARG A 121 -10.21 -3.47 3.38
C ARG A 121 -10.01 -1.98 3.16
N PHE A 122 -8.92 -1.64 2.47
CA PHE A 122 -8.60 -0.27 2.09
C PHE A 122 -7.78 -0.26 0.79
N TYR A 123 -7.68 0.92 0.17
CA TYR A 123 -6.77 1.17 -0.95
C TYR A 123 -5.69 2.15 -0.49
N LEU A 124 -4.42 1.74 -0.54
CA LEU A 124 -3.29 2.61 -0.23
C LEU A 124 -2.99 3.46 -1.45
N ALA A 125 -3.11 4.79 -1.30
CA ALA A 125 -2.89 5.73 -2.39
C ALA A 125 -1.45 5.62 -2.94
N GLY A 126 -1.32 5.85 -4.24
CA GLY A 126 -0.04 6.09 -4.90
C GLY A 126 0.33 7.56 -4.84
N ASP A 127 1.56 7.89 -5.23
CA ASP A 127 1.94 9.29 -5.43
C ASP A 127 1.07 9.88 -6.55
N ALA A 128 0.59 11.09 -6.35
CA ALA A 128 -0.14 11.79 -7.38
C ALA A 128 0.83 12.12 -8.53
N THR A 129 0.61 11.53 -9.68
CA THR A 129 1.27 11.99 -10.91
C THR A 129 0.53 13.23 -11.40
N ILE A 130 1.19 14.38 -11.33
CA ILE A 130 0.68 15.59 -11.95
C ILE A 130 1.11 15.54 -13.41
N ASN A 131 0.14 15.34 -14.30
CA ASN A 131 0.37 15.42 -15.74
C ASN A 131 0.06 16.84 -16.20
N TYR A 132 1.04 17.50 -16.80
CA TYR A 132 0.88 18.83 -17.38
C TYR A 132 0.61 18.70 -18.88
N ALA A 133 -0.27 19.55 -19.41
CA ALA A 133 -0.42 19.63 -20.86
C ALA A 133 0.87 20.17 -21.47
N PRO A 134 1.33 19.60 -22.60
CA PRO A 134 2.49 20.10 -23.30
C PRO A 134 2.32 21.53 -23.76
N PHE A 135 3.42 22.29 -23.86
CA PHE A 135 3.37 23.58 -24.51
C PHE A 135 3.01 23.44 -25.99
N PRO A 136 2.34 24.44 -26.59
CA PRO A 136 2.09 24.43 -28.01
C PRO A 136 3.38 24.22 -28.81
N ALA A 137 3.34 23.39 -29.84
CA ALA A 137 4.48 23.17 -30.70
C ALA A 137 4.77 24.43 -31.53
N ASP A 138 6.04 24.80 -31.62
CA ASP A 138 6.52 25.92 -32.44
C ASP A 138 7.02 25.43 -33.79
N LEU A 139 6.39 25.86 -34.89
CA LEU A 139 6.83 25.57 -36.25
C LEU A 139 8.08 26.36 -36.58
N ILE A 140 9.21 25.68 -36.78
CA ILE A 140 10.48 26.29 -37.15
C ILE A 140 10.56 26.49 -38.69
N ARG A 141 10.11 25.50 -39.43
CA ARG A 141 10.08 25.53 -40.91
C ARG A 141 8.86 24.78 -41.46
N PRO A 142 8.19 25.32 -42.48
CA PRO A 142 8.36 26.68 -43.00
C PRO A 142 7.89 27.73 -42.00
N THR A 143 8.45 28.92 -42.04
CA THR A 143 7.94 30.05 -41.24
C THR A 143 6.59 30.48 -41.80
N SER A 144 5.72 30.97 -40.92
CA SER A 144 4.38 31.44 -41.31
C SER A 144 4.44 32.46 -42.43
N GLY A 145 3.61 32.25 -43.46
CA GLY A 145 3.57 33.08 -44.67
C GLY A 145 4.70 32.89 -45.69
N ALA A 146 5.60 31.92 -45.49
CA ALA A 146 6.67 31.64 -46.42
C ALA A 146 6.13 30.99 -47.72
N THR A 147 6.69 31.40 -48.88
CA THR A 147 6.51 30.68 -50.10
C THR A 147 7.62 29.65 -50.28
N ILE A 148 7.24 28.37 -50.41
CA ILE A 148 8.19 27.27 -50.42
C ILE A 148 8.19 26.62 -51.80
N THR A 149 9.39 26.33 -52.30
CA THR A 149 9.58 25.47 -53.49
C THR A 149 9.88 24.05 -52.97
N PRO A 150 9.14 23.03 -53.42
CA PRO A 150 9.46 21.64 -53.09
C PRO A 150 10.88 21.28 -53.48
N ASN A 151 11.47 20.32 -52.77
CA ASN A 151 12.79 19.77 -53.12
C ASN A 151 12.75 18.91 -54.42
N SER A 152 13.88 18.31 -54.80
CA SER A 152 13.99 17.48 -55.97
C SER A 152 13.09 16.23 -55.98
N ASN A 153 12.58 15.83 -54.82
CA ASN A 153 11.65 14.71 -54.61
C ASN A 153 10.17 15.17 -54.58
N ASN A 154 9.93 16.44 -54.90
CA ASN A 154 8.62 17.08 -54.81
C ASN A 154 8.05 17.08 -53.36
N ALA A 155 8.91 17.12 -52.35
CA ALA A 155 8.58 17.15 -50.96
C ALA A 155 8.92 18.49 -50.29
N ILE A 156 8.23 18.83 -49.22
CA ILE A 156 8.48 19.97 -48.34
C ILE A 156 8.83 19.44 -46.94
N VAL A 157 9.87 20.00 -46.34
CA VAL A 157 10.26 19.63 -44.99
C VAL A 157 9.53 20.51 -43.97
N LEU A 158 8.77 19.87 -43.09
CA LEU A 158 8.21 20.49 -41.88
C LEU A 158 9.16 20.21 -40.74
N ASN A 159 9.47 21.25 -39.95
CA ASN A 159 10.31 21.13 -38.76
C ASN A 159 9.73 21.96 -37.63
N TRP A 160 9.59 21.38 -36.45
CA TRP A 160 9.02 22.01 -35.28
C TRP A 160 9.77 21.61 -34.03
N THR A 161 9.52 22.33 -32.93
CA THR A 161 9.95 21.98 -31.58
C THR A 161 8.74 21.94 -30.67
N ALA A 162 8.77 21.05 -29.68
CA ALA A 162 7.79 20.98 -28.61
C ALA A 162 8.50 20.72 -27.28
N VAL A 163 7.92 21.21 -26.20
CA VAL A 163 8.42 21.04 -24.85
C VAL A 163 7.27 20.60 -23.98
N ASP A 164 7.56 19.63 -23.12
CA ASP A 164 6.68 19.16 -22.09
C ASP A 164 7.38 19.19 -20.73
N VAL A 165 6.65 19.55 -19.65
CA VAL A 165 7.23 19.76 -18.31
C VAL A 165 7.62 18.45 -17.65
N ASP A 166 6.83 17.41 -17.83
CA ASP A 166 6.98 16.08 -17.27
C ASP A 166 7.54 15.05 -18.26
N ASN A 167 7.85 15.47 -19.50
CA ASN A 167 8.49 14.68 -20.55
C ASN A 167 7.73 13.41 -20.92
N ASP A 168 6.42 13.46 -20.91
CA ASP A 168 5.55 12.32 -21.24
C ASP A 168 4.81 12.46 -22.58
N LEU A 169 5.31 13.31 -23.48
CA LEU A 169 4.80 13.43 -24.86
C LEU A 169 4.70 12.05 -25.52
N ALA A 170 3.48 11.65 -25.87
CA ALA A 170 3.22 10.36 -26.50
C ALA A 170 3.45 10.40 -28.02
N HIS A 171 2.92 11.40 -28.69
CA HIS A 171 2.98 11.52 -30.17
C HIS A 171 2.69 12.95 -30.61
N PHE A 172 2.95 13.22 -31.91
CA PHE A 172 2.54 14.43 -32.62
C PHE A 172 1.48 14.10 -33.65
N GLU A 173 0.45 14.91 -33.72
CA GLU A 173 -0.53 14.89 -34.80
C GLU A 173 -0.26 16.07 -35.72
N VAL A 174 -0.02 15.80 -37.01
CA VAL A 174 0.20 16.83 -38.03
C VAL A 174 -1.08 17.00 -38.83
N TYR A 175 -1.63 18.21 -38.80
CA TYR A 175 -2.81 18.59 -39.57
C TYR A 175 -2.39 19.47 -40.72
N LEU A 176 -2.82 19.12 -41.92
CA LEU A 176 -2.44 19.83 -43.14
C LEU A 176 -3.59 19.78 -44.14
N ASP A 177 -4.05 20.94 -44.58
CA ASP A 177 -4.98 21.13 -45.68
C ASP A 177 -4.84 22.52 -46.30
N GLN A 178 -5.71 22.83 -47.27
CA GLN A 178 -5.69 24.12 -47.98
C GLN A 178 -6.63 25.19 -47.39
N VAL A 179 -7.31 24.91 -46.29
CA VAL A 179 -8.36 25.79 -45.76
C VAL A 179 -8.05 26.21 -44.35
N ASP A 180 -8.09 25.28 -43.38
CA ASP A 180 -8.04 25.59 -41.97
C ASP A 180 -7.21 24.62 -41.14
N ALA A 181 -6.44 23.73 -41.76
CA ALA A 181 -5.61 22.73 -41.13
C ALA A 181 -6.34 21.83 -40.11
N THR A 182 -7.56 21.42 -40.47
CA THR A 182 -8.37 20.50 -39.63
C THR A 182 -8.25 19.04 -40.07
N THR A 183 -7.62 18.78 -41.23
CA THR A 183 -7.46 17.42 -41.76
C THR A 183 -6.18 16.80 -41.22
N LEU A 184 -6.32 15.73 -40.43
CA LEU A 184 -5.17 14.96 -39.95
C LEU A 184 -4.42 14.36 -41.12
N TYR A 185 -3.16 14.75 -41.30
CA TYR A 185 -2.26 14.24 -42.34
C TYR A 185 -1.53 12.99 -41.86
N THR A 186 -0.93 13.03 -40.65
CA THR A 186 -0.21 11.89 -40.08
C THR A 186 -0.04 12.04 -38.57
N THR A 187 0.26 10.92 -37.92
CA THR A 187 0.67 10.86 -36.50
C THR A 187 2.13 10.37 -36.46
N LEU A 188 2.97 11.03 -35.68
CA LEU A 188 4.39 10.74 -35.52
C LEU A 188 4.71 10.46 -34.06
N ASP A 189 5.58 9.48 -33.79
CA ASP A 189 6.07 9.17 -32.46
C ASP A 189 6.88 10.33 -31.89
N SER A 190 6.72 10.66 -30.61
CA SER A 190 7.46 11.71 -29.91
C SER A 190 8.97 11.41 -29.76
N GLN A 191 9.40 10.16 -29.96
CA GLN A 191 10.80 9.74 -29.85
C GLN A 191 11.66 10.13 -31.06
N VAL A 192 11.10 10.84 -32.04
CA VAL A 192 11.85 11.31 -33.22
C VAL A 192 12.67 12.52 -32.80
N GLU A 193 14.01 12.35 -32.70
CA GLU A 193 14.95 13.36 -32.20
C GLU A 193 14.96 14.69 -33.01
N ASN A 194 14.52 14.67 -34.25
CA ASN A 194 14.33 15.86 -35.06
C ASN A 194 12.89 15.86 -35.55
N ASN A 195 12.01 16.50 -34.82
CA ASN A 195 10.61 16.67 -35.20
C ASN A 195 10.51 17.22 -36.62
N SER A 196 10.55 16.36 -37.62
CA SER A 196 10.54 16.72 -39.05
C SER A 196 9.78 15.68 -39.86
N LEU A 197 9.10 16.15 -40.89
CA LEU A 197 8.32 15.38 -41.81
C LEU A 197 8.69 15.83 -43.23
N GLU A 198 9.01 14.89 -44.11
CA GLU A 198 9.17 15.11 -45.57
C GLU A 198 7.93 14.70 -46.34
#